data_1a4e1098c3baab8df136ad73bf1bea89
#
_entry.id   1a4e1098c3baab8df136ad73bf1bea89
#
_cell.length_a   1.000
_cell.length_b   1.000
_cell.length_c   1.000
_cell.angle_alpha   90.00
_cell.angle_beta   90.00
_cell.angle_gamma   90.00
#
_symmetry.space_group_name_H-M   'P 1'
#
loop_
_entity.id
_entity.type
_entity.pdbx_description
1 polymer ?
#
loop_
_entity_poly.entity_id
_entity_poly.type
_entity_poly.pdbx_seq_one_letter_code
_entity_poly.pdbx_strand_id
1 'polypeptide(L)'
;MTADEKIFITGFPGFIASRLVKRLARDGGKFLLLVQPALAGQARSGLQEIAQETQKPIEDFRLLEGDISQADLGLNIHDLERARSESTVIFHLAALYDLAVPREPAMLVNVTGTRNVNAFAKSARSLLHYHYVSTCYVAGKRRGRIRETELKHEAGFRNYYEETKYLAETEVASLGAALPTTIHRPSVVCGDSVSGETAKFDGVYYLIQYLLKSPGLFSILNIGNREVKLNLVPVDFVVESLAALARDARAIGKTLQLADPNPLSTRELFDVLAEEISGHGSRISLPPAVVHAFLRLPISPPITGLPHAAVPYFFIDQTYDTTAATEMLRPLGISCPAFPSYAHNIVAYAASRVD
;
A
#
# COMPACT_ATOMS: atom_id res chain seq x y z
N MET A 1 7.52 10.16 -20.02
CA MET A 1 6.85 11.43 -19.58
C MET A 1 7.28 12.56 -20.48
N THR A 2 6.38 13.50 -20.82
CA THR A 2 6.82 14.71 -21.51
C THR A 2 7.44 15.66 -20.48
N ALA A 3 8.42 16.49 -20.90
CA ALA A 3 9.09 17.43 -20.00
C ALA A 3 8.12 18.44 -19.33
N ASP A 4 6.94 18.61 -19.90
CA ASP A 4 5.94 19.60 -19.46
C ASP A 4 4.88 19.04 -18.50
N GLU A 5 4.89 17.72 -18.21
CA GLU A 5 3.91 17.15 -17.28
C GLU A 5 4.25 17.49 -15.84
N LYS A 6 3.22 17.91 -15.10
CA LYS A 6 3.30 18.24 -13.68
C LYS A 6 2.45 17.30 -12.86
N ILE A 7 3.11 16.56 -12.01
CA ILE A 7 2.53 15.48 -11.20
C ILE A 7 2.34 16.00 -9.79
N PHE A 8 1.09 16.06 -9.35
CA PHE A 8 0.75 16.37 -7.97
C PHE A 8 0.64 15.08 -7.16
N ILE A 9 1.38 14.98 -6.07
CA ILE A 9 1.40 13.77 -5.23
C ILE A 9 1.13 14.13 -3.77
N THR A 10 0.20 13.43 -3.15
CA THR A 10 0.00 13.45 -1.69
C THR A 10 0.58 12.20 -1.05
N GLY A 11 0.98 12.30 0.22
CA GLY A 11 1.52 11.17 0.97
C GLY A 11 3.04 11.04 0.96
N PHE A 12 3.75 11.97 0.31
CA PHE A 12 5.20 12.11 0.43
C PHE A 12 5.55 12.73 1.81
N PRO A 13 6.58 12.23 2.52
CA PRO A 13 7.60 11.25 2.14
C PRO A 13 7.28 9.80 2.59
N GLY A 14 6.03 9.37 2.49
CA GLY A 14 5.65 8.00 2.83
C GLY A 14 6.29 6.93 1.93
N PHE A 15 6.30 5.69 2.40
CA PHE A 15 7.03 4.56 1.80
C PHE A 15 6.74 4.33 0.30
N ILE A 16 5.46 4.20 -0.07
CA ILE A 16 5.06 4.00 -1.48
C ILE A 16 5.27 5.29 -2.27
N ALA A 17 4.89 6.46 -1.70
CA ALA A 17 4.97 7.72 -2.39
C ALA A 17 6.41 8.12 -2.74
N SER A 18 7.38 7.94 -1.83
CA SER A 18 8.80 8.23 -2.10
C SER A 18 9.35 7.37 -3.25
N ARG A 19 9.02 6.07 -3.26
CA ARG A 19 9.40 5.17 -4.35
C ARG A 19 8.73 5.54 -5.67
N LEU A 20 7.45 5.93 -5.63
CA LEU A 20 6.73 6.37 -6.81
C LEU A 20 7.33 7.65 -7.38
N VAL A 21 7.65 8.65 -6.54
CA VAL A 21 8.35 9.87 -6.97
C VAL A 21 9.68 9.52 -7.64
N LYS A 22 10.49 8.68 -7.00
CA LYS A 22 11.78 8.21 -7.54
C LYS A 22 11.61 7.50 -8.88
N ARG A 23 10.62 6.61 -9.00
CA ARG A 23 10.35 5.88 -10.24
C ARG A 23 9.89 6.80 -11.38
N LEU A 24 8.93 7.69 -11.10
CA LEU A 24 8.41 8.65 -12.07
C LEU A 24 9.46 9.68 -12.49
N ALA A 25 10.36 10.08 -11.59
CA ALA A 25 11.44 11.03 -11.87
C ALA A 25 12.39 10.52 -12.97
N ARG A 26 12.60 9.22 -13.07
CA ARG A 26 13.40 8.61 -14.15
C ARG A 26 12.74 8.75 -15.53
N ASP A 27 11.42 8.85 -15.57
CA ASP A 27 10.66 8.99 -16.81
C ASP A 27 10.50 10.46 -17.25
N GLY A 28 10.89 11.43 -16.42
CA GLY A 28 10.76 12.86 -16.66
C GLY A 28 9.65 13.51 -15.81
N GLY A 29 9.12 14.67 -16.27
CA GLY A 29 8.06 15.43 -15.59
C GLY A 29 8.56 16.30 -14.44
N LYS A 30 7.69 17.13 -13.90
CA LYS A 30 7.91 17.98 -12.71
C LYS A 30 6.94 17.60 -11.60
N PHE A 31 7.34 17.80 -10.36
CA PHE A 31 6.62 17.28 -9.20
C PHE A 31 6.15 18.41 -8.28
N LEU A 32 4.90 18.36 -7.89
CA LEU A 32 4.29 19.14 -6.83
C LEU A 32 3.93 18.17 -5.69
N LEU A 33 4.66 18.21 -4.60
CA LEU A 33 4.56 17.25 -3.52
C LEU A 33 3.92 17.91 -2.30
N LEU A 34 2.69 17.52 -1.99
CA LEU A 34 2.01 17.99 -0.78
C LEU A 34 2.57 17.27 0.43
N VAL A 35 3.09 18.04 1.38
CA VAL A 35 3.79 17.54 2.56
C VAL A 35 3.26 18.24 3.81
N GLN A 36 2.95 17.46 4.84
CA GLN A 36 2.62 18.03 6.15
C GLN A 36 3.81 18.80 6.70
N PRO A 37 3.61 20.00 7.29
CA PRO A 37 4.71 20.83 7.82
C PRO A 37 5.64 20.07 8.77
N ALA A 38 5.08 19.17 9.60
CA ALA A 38 5.87 18.33 10.51
C ALA A 38 6.86 17.38 9.81
N LEU A 39 6.61 17.04 8.55
CA LEU A 39 7.43 16.13 7.73
C LEU A 39 8.32 16.88 6.73
N ALA A 40 8.30 18.22 6.69
CA ALA A 40 9.01 19.00 5.69
C ALA A 40 10.53 18.77 5.70
N GLY A 41 11.14 18.59 6.87
CA GLY A 41 12.56 18.27 7.01
C GLY A 41 12.91 16.93 6.38
N GLN A 42 12.18 15.88 6.72
CA GLN A 42 12.34 14.53 6.15
C GLN A 42 12.10 14.53 4.63
N ALA A 43 11.10 15.29 4.18
CA ALA A 43 10.78 15.42 2.76
C ALA A 43 11.91 16.07 1.97
N ARG A 44 12.54 17.12 2.51
CA ARG A 44 13.68 17.78 1.85
C ARG A 44 14.88 16.83 1.72
N SER A 45 15.22 16.12 2.79
CA SER A 45 16.32 15.13 2.75
C SER A 45 16.03 14.02 1.73
N GLY A 46 14.83 13.42 1.76
CA GLY A 46 14.45 12.37 0.82
C GLY A 46 14.42 12.86 -0.65
N LEU A 47 14.07 14.13 -0.90
CA LEU A 47 14.14 14.69 -2.25
C LEU A 47 15.57 14.88 -2.74
N GLN A 48 16.50 15.28 -1.88
CA GLN A 48 17.91 15.39 -2.23
C GLN A 48 18.46 14.04 -2.69
N GLU A 49 18.15 12.98 -1.95
CA GLU A 49 18.52 11.60 -2.31
C GLU A 49 17.90 11.19 -3.65
N ILE A 50 16.60 11.41 -3.84
CA ILE A 50 15.90 11.09 -5.09
C ILE A 50 16.50 11.87 -6.27
N ALA A 51 16.75 13.18 -6.13
CA ALA A 51 17.33 14.01 -7.16
C ALA A 51 18.73 13.51 -7.56
N GLN A 52 19.56 13.17 -6.58
CA GLN A 52 20.89 12.63 -6.80
C GLN A 52 20.86 11.27 -7.52
N GLU A 53 20.02 10.33 -7.03
CA GLU A 53 19.95 8.98 -7.60
C GLU A 53 19.31 8.94 -9.00
N THR A 54 18.41 9.85 -9.29
CA THR A 54 17.73 9.95 -10.59
C THR A 54 18.41 10.90 -11.55
N GLN A 55 19.46 11.61 -11.11
CA GLN A 55 20.16 12.66 -11.84
C GLN A 55 19.21 13.77 -12.35
N LYS A 56 18.12 13.99 -11.61
CA LYS A 56 17.11 14.98 -11.95
C LYS A 56 17.37 16.28 -11.22
N PRO A 57 17.25 17.46 -11.90
CA PRO A 57 17.38 18.75 -11.23
C PRO A 57 16.45 18.89 -10.03
N ILE A 58 16.95 19.39 -8.91
CA ILE A 58 16.15 19.58 -7.70
C ILE A 58 14.99 20.55 -7.91
N GLU A 59 15.13 21.48 -8.84
CA GLU A 59 14.13 22.47 -9.24
C GLU A 59 12.88 21.85 -9.87
N ASP A 60 12.99 20.61 -10.36
CA ASP A 60 11.85 19.87 -10.90
C ASP A 60 10.94 19.30 -9.79
N PHE A 61 11.38 19.40 -8.53
CA PHE A 61 10.61 18.99 -7.37
C PHE A 61 10.25 20.21 -6.50
N ARG A 62 8.97 20.44 -6.33
CA ARG A 62 8.48 21.48 -5.44
C ARG A 62 7.71 20.89 -4.27
N LEU A 63 8.16 21.17 -3.05
CA LEU A 63 7.42 20.88 -1.84
C LEU A 63 6.36 21.96 -1.61
N LEU A 64 5.14 21.53 -1.36
CA LEU A 64 4.00 22.35 -0.98
C LEU A 64 3.62 21.97 0.46
N GLU A 65 3.89 22.86 1.42
CA GLU A 65 3.54 22.61 2.81
C GLU A 65 2.05 22.80 3.03
N GLY A 66 1.35 21.71 3.41
CA GLY A 66 -0.09 21.68 3.60
C GLY A 66 -0.57 20.39 4.23
N ASP A 67 -1.89 20.26 4.39
CA ASP A 67 -2.52 19.11 5.04
C ASP A 67 -3.84 18.80 4.34
N ILE A 68 -4.00 17.55 3.86
CA ILE A 68 -5.22 17.11 3.20
C ILE A 68 -6.45 17.21 4.11
N SER A 69 -6.30 17.15 5.42
CA SER A 69 -7.41 17.26 6.37
C SER A 69 -8.03 18.67 6.44
N GLN A 70 -7.36 19.67 5.87
CA GLN A 70 -7.80 21.06 5.83
C GLN A 70 -8.42 21.43 4.49
N ALA A 71 -9.31 22.42 4.50
CA ALA A 71 -9.83 23.01 3.27
C ALA A 71 -8.69 23.54 2.41
N ASP A 72 -8.85 23.47 1.08
CA ASP A 72 -7.83 23.86 0.10
C ASP A 72 -6.46 23.19 0.36
N LEU A 73 -6.47 22.00 0.98
CA LEU A 73 -5.30 21.22 1.36
C LEU A 73 -4.35 21.97 2.34
N GLY A 74 -4.85 22.96 3.05
CA GLY A 74 -4.03 23.81 3.93
C GLY A 74 -2.96 24.62 3.20
N LEU A 75 -3.06 24.77 1.88
CA LEU A 75 -2.11 25.51 1.06
C LEU A 75 -2.36 27.02 1.14
N ASN A 76 -1.29 27.81 1.06
CA ASN A 76 -1.43 29.23 0.80
C ASN A 76 -1.99 29.46 -0.62
N ILE A 77 -2.56 30.65 -0.87
CA ILE A 77 -3.27 30.94 -2.12
C ILE A 77 -2.37 30.82 -3.36
N HIS A 78 -1.10 31.16 -3.28
CA HIS A 78 -0.17 31.12 -4.43
C HIS A 78 0.16 29.67 -4.80
N ASP A 79 0.44 28.81 -3.81
CA ASP A 79 0.72 27.39 -4.03
C ASP A 79 -0.53 26.64 -4.48
N LEU A 80 -1.70 26.99 -3.94
CA LEU A 80 -2.97 26.42 -4.35
C LEU A 80 -3.29 26.74 -5.83
N GLU A 81 -3.22 28.01 -6.23
CA GLU A 81 -3.47 28.42 -7.62
C GLU A 81 -2.46 27.82 -8.61
N ARG A 82 -1.20 27.74 -8.19
CA ARG A 82 -0.17 27.05 -8.97
C ARG A 82 -0.55 25.58 -9.16
N ALA A 83 -0.85 24.86 -8.07
CA ALA A 83 -1.20 23.45 -8.13
C ALA A 83 -2.44 23.22 -8.99
N ARG A 84 -3.48 24.08 -8.88
CA ARG A 84 -4.71 24.02 -9.71
C ARG A 84 -4.45 24.23 -11.20
N SER A 85 -3.54 25.15 -11.53
CA SER A 85 -3.25 25.49 -12.93
C SER A 85 -2.29 24.51 -13.60
N GLU A 86 -1.38 23.92 -12.83
CA GLU A 86 -0.26 23.17 -13.37
C GLU A 86 -0.46 21.65 -13.33
N SER A 87 -1.27 21.09 -12.39
CA SER A 87 -1.39 19.65 -12.23
C SER A 87 -2.06 18.98 -13.42
N THR A 88 -1.32 18.08 -14.08
CA THR A 88 -1.83 17.27 -15.20
C THR A 88 -2.15 15.83 -14.75
N VAL A 89 -1.40 15.31 -13.78
CA VAL A 89 -1.64 14.00 -13.14
C VAL A 89 -1.65 14.18 -11.64
N ILE A 90 -2.61 13.58 -10.96
CA ILE A 90 -2.71 13.58 -9.50
C ILE A 90 -2.60 12.15 -8.99
N PHE A 91 -1.70 11.92 -8.03
CA PHE A 91 -1.65 10.70 -7.25
C PHE A 91 -2.02 11.00 -5.80
N HIS A 92 -3.10 10.40 -5.32
CA HIS A 92 -3.53 10.52 -3.93
C HIS A 92 -3.19 9.24 -3.16
N LEU A 93 -2.03 9.29 -2.44
CA LEU A 93 -1.55 8.20 -1.60
C LEU A 93 -1.65 8.51 -0.10
N ALA A 94 -1.86 9.79 0.27
CA ALA A 94 -1.95 10.17 1.66
C ALA A 94 -3.10 9.42 2.36
N ALA A 95 -2.76 8.70 3.41
CA ALA A 95 -3.70 8.02 4.28
C ALA A 95 -3.05 7.76 5.64
N LEU A 96 -3.85 7.70 6.68
CA LEU A 96 -3.41 7.21 7.98
C LEU A 96 -3.58 5.69 7.99
N TYR A 97 -2.45 4.98 7.91
CA TYR A 97 -2.37 3.52 7.93
C TYR A 97 -1.91 3.03 9.30
N ASP A 98 -2.87 2.56 10.09
CA ASP A 98 -2.65 1.84 11.33
C ASP A 98 -3.90 1.00 11.63
N LEU A 99 -3.73 -0.31 11.87
CA LEU A 99 -4.85 -1.22 12.17
C LEU A 99 -5.48 -0.95 13.55
N ALA A 100 -4.78 -0.22 14.43
CA ALA A 100 -5.23 0.17 15.75
C ALA A 100 -5.65 1.65 15.84
N VAL A 101 -5.71 2.37 14.72
CA VAL A 101 -6.03 3.80 14.69
C VAL A 101 -7.41 4.08 15.33
N PRO A 102 -7.53 5.13 16.16
CA PRO A 102 -8.84 5.61 16.63
C PRO A 102 -9.71 6.13 15.47
N ARG A 103 -11.03 6.08 15.65
CA ARG A 103 -11.98 6.42 14.58
C ARG A 103 -11.86 7.88 14.11
N GLU A 104 -11.77 8.83 15.03
CA GLU A 104 -11.76 10.25 14.68
C GLU A 104 -10.59 10.67 13.80
N PRO A 105 -9.31 10.39 14.15
CA PRO A 105 -8.20 10.72 13.26
C PRO A 105 -8.25 9.96 11.95
N ALA A 106 -8.72 8.69 11.94
CA ALA A 106 -8.89 7.94 10.71
C ALA A 106 -9.94 8.58 9.78
N MET A 107 -11.08 9.02 10.32
CA MET A 107 -12.12 9.74 9.57
C MET A 107 -11.61 11.07 9.04
N LEU A 108 -10.90 11.84 9.87
CA LEU A 108 -10.37 13.14 9.47
C LEU A 108 -9.39 13.02 8.31
N VAL A 109 -8.40 12.12 8.42
CA VAL A 109 -7.37 12.00 7.39
C VAL A 109 -7.89 11.24 6.17
N ASN A 110 -8.47 10.04 6.36
CA ASN A 110 -8.79 9.17 5.24
C ASN A 110 -10.06 9.61 4.49
N VAL A 111 -11.09 10.09 5.19
CA VAL A 111 -12.36 10.45 4.56
C VAL A 111 -12.42 11.94 4.23
N THR A 112 -12.27 12.82 5.24
CA THR A 112 -12.31 14.26 4.98
C THR A 112 -11.13 14.69 4.11
N GLY A 113 -9.93 14.17 4.37
CA GLY A 113 -8.76 14.41 3.53
C GLY A 113 -8.99 14.01 2.07
N THR A 114 -9.55 12.83 1.81
CA THR A 114 -9.90 12.40 0.45
C THR A 114 -10.96 13.31 -0.19
N ARG A 115 -11.98 13.77 0.54
CA ARG A 115 -12.96 14.75 0.04
C ARG A 115 -12.28 16.06 -0.40
N ASN A 116 -11.33 16.56 0.40
CA ASN A 116 -10.58 17.77 0.07
C ASN A 116 -9.71 17.58 -1.18
N VAL A 117 -9.03 16.44 -1.30
CA VAL A 117 -8.25 16.12 -2.51
C VAL A 117 -9.17 15.96 -3.73
N ASN A 118 -10.35 15.34 -3.59
CA ASN A 118 -11.33 15.25 -4.66
C ASN A 118 -11.83 16.65 -5.10
N ALA A 119 -12.07 17.57 -4.17
CA ALA A 119 -12.44 18.94 -4.45
C ALA A 119 -11.31 19.70 -5.20
N PHE A 120 -10.06 19.50 -4.74
CA PHE A 120 -8.89 20.02 -5.43
C PHE A 120 -8.77 19.45 -6.86
N ALA A 121 -8.89 18.13 -7.03
CA ALA A 121 -8.83 17.50 -8.35
C ALA A 121 -9.91 18.03 -9.31
N LYS A 122 -11.13 18.30 -8.83
CA LYS A 122 -12.19 18.95 -9.62
C LYS A 122 -11.84 20.37 -10.05
N SER A 123 -11.01 21.08 -9.29
CA SER A 123 -10.58 22.44 -9.57
C SER A 123 -9.31 22.52 -10.44
N ALA A 124 -8.62 21.40 -10.66
CA ALA A 124 -7.42 21.33 -11.49
C ALA A 124 -7.77 21.48 -12.98
N ARG A 125 -7.27 22.57 -13.60
CA ARG A 125 -7.70 23.00 -14.93
C ARG A 125 -7.16 22.15 -16.08
N SER A 126 -6.05 21.46 -15.84
CA SER A 126 -5.32 20.69 -16.88
C SER A 126 -5.27 19.20 -16.55
N LEU A 127 -6.14 18.72 -15.66
CA LEU A 127 -6.10 17.34 -15.17
C LEU A 127 -6.43 16.34 -16.28
N LEU A 128 -5.49 15.45 -16.53
CA LEU A 128 -5.60 14.36 -17.50
C LEU A 128 -5.90 13.01 -16.81
N HIS A 129 -5.39 12.81 -15.57
CA HIS A 129 -5.58 11.56 -14.84
C HIS A 129 -5.50 11.77 -13.33
N TYR A 130 -6.44 11.16 -12.60
CA TYR A 130 -6.47 11.11 -11.14
C TYR A 130 -6.33 9.66 -10.64
N HIS A 131 -5.25 9.35 -9.96
CA HIS A 131 -4.98 8.05 -9.37
C HIS A 131 -5.24 8.08 -7.86
N TYR A 132 -6.19 7.31 -7.41
CA TYR A 132 -6.46 7.11 -5.99
C TYR A 132 -5.92 5.76 -5.53
N VAL A 133 -5.05 5.77 -4.51
CA VAL A 133 -4.53 4.54 -3.91
C VAL A 133 -5.39 4.15 -2.71
N SER A 134 -6.19 3.13 -2.91
CA SER A 134 -7.06 2.49 -1.92
C SER A 134 -6.36 1.27 -1.30
N THR A 135 -7.09 0.21 -1.03
CA THR A 135 -6.59 -1.07 -0.51
C THR A 135 -7.57 -2.20 -0.82
N CYS A 136 -7.10 -3.42 -0.95
CA CYS A 136 -7.98 -4.60 -1.00
C CYS A 136 -8.82 -4.75 0.28
N TYR A 137 -8.38 -4.17 1.40
CA TYR A 137 -9.08 -4.26 2.68
C TYR A 137 -10.41 -3.46 2.75
N VAL A 138 -10.76 -2.68 1.73
CA VAL A 138 -12.13 -2.15 1.58
C VAL A 138 -13.18 -3.26 1.48
N ALA A 139 -12.77 -4.50 1.24
CA ALA A 139 -13.62 -5.68 1.29
C ALA A 139 -14.23 -5.94 2.68
N GLY A 140 -13.64 -5.37 3.76
CA GLY A 140 -14.13 -5.57 5.12
C GLY A 140 -14.21 -7.06 5.50
N LYS A 141 -15.27 -7.44 6.19
CA LYS A 141 -15.50 -8.83 6.64
C LYS A 141 -16.12 -9.76 5.59
N ARG A 142 -16.17 -9.37 4.31
CA ARG A 142 -16.61 -10.29 3.24
C ARG A 142 -15.70 -11.52 3.19
N ARG A 143 -16.17 -12.58 2.55
CA ARG A 143 -15.43 -13.84 2.35
C ARG A 143 -15.42 -14.25 0.89
N GLY A 144 -14.53 -15.16 0.55
CA GLY A 144 -14.37 -15.69 -0.80
C GLY A 144 -13.70 -14.73 -1.75
N ARG A 145 -14.01 -14.83 -3.04
CA ARG A 145 -13.39 -14.02 -4.09
C ARG A 145 -14.04 -12.63 -4.17
N ILE A 146 -13.24 -11.60 -3.96
CA ILE A 146 -13.62 -10.19 -4.04
C ILE A 146 -13.28 -9.67 -5.44
N ARG A 147 -14.26 -9.18 -6.18
CA ARG A 147 -14.05 -8.69 -7.55
C ARG A 147 -13.61 -7.24 -7.57
N GLU A 148 -12.88 -6.84 -8.61
CA GLU A 148 -12.45 -5.46 -8.83
C GLU A 148 -13.63 -4.50 -8.97
N THR A 149 -14.73 -4.96 -9.53
CA THR A 149 -15.96 -4.17 -9.74
C THR A 149 -16.83 -4.03 -8.48
N GLU A 150 -16.50 -4.75 -7.41
CA GLU A 150 -17.31 -4.75 -6.19
C GLU A 150 -16.75 -3.79 -5.15
N LEU A 151 -17.59 -2.87 -4.68
CA LEU A 151 -17.29 -2.01 -3.53
C LEU A 151 -18.37 -2.15 -2.46
N LYS A 152 -19.63 -1.88 -2.78
CA LYS A 152 -20.73 -1.84 -1.80
C LYS A 152 -20.97 -3.18 -1.12
N HIS A 153 -20.99 -3.18 0.21
CA HIS A 153 -21.33 -4.34 1.03
C HIS A 153 -21.78 -3.95 2.44
N GLU A 154 -22.44 -4.89 3.12
CA GLU A 154 -22.94 -4.74 4.50
C GLU A 154 -22.20 -5.67 5.49
N ALA A 155 -21.10 -6.28 5.09
CA ALA A 155 -20.37 -7.25 5.92
C ALA A 155 -19.70 -6.62 7.15
N GLY A 156 -19.60 -5.29 7.20
CA GLY A 156 -18.89 -4.56 8.26
C GLY A 156 -17.37 -4.63 8.12
N PHE A 157 -16.65 -4.02 9.07
CA PHE A 157 -15.19 -3.86 9.06
C PHE A 157 -14.58 -4.42 10.34
N ARG A 158 -13.28 -4.73 10.31
CA ARG A 158 -12.52 -5.24 11.47
C ARG A 158 -11.99 -4.10 12.33
N ASN A 159 -11.67 -2.98 11.69
CA ASN A 159 -11.12 -1.79 12.32
C ASN A 159 -11.50 -0.52 11.53
N TYR A 160 -11.13 0.63 12.09
CA TYR A 160 -11.44 1.93 11.50
C TYR A 160 -10.60 2.26 10.26
N TYR A 161 -9.44 1.61 10.07
CA TYR A 161 -8.70 1.75 8.82
C TYR A 161 -9.50 1.19 7.64
N GLU A 162 -10.02 -0.05 7.75
CA GLU A 162 -10.85 -0.65 6.70
C GLU A 162 -12.10 0.19 6.42
N GLU A 163 -12.83 0.60 7.49
CA GLU A 163 -14.03 1.42 7.39
C GLU A 163 -13.75 2.74 6.67
N THR A 164 -12.72 3.46 7.08
CA THR A 164 -12.45 4.78 6.53
C THR A 164 -11.89 4.73 5.11
N LYS A 165 -11.10 3.70 4.76
CA LYS A 165 -10.66 3.49 3.37
C LYS A 165 -11.82 3.11 2.45
N TYR A 166 -12.78 2.32 2.94
CA TYR A 166 -14.01 2.03 2.22
C TYR A 166 -14.85 3.29 1.98
N LEU A 167 -15.06 4.11 3.01
CA LEU A 167 -15.80 5.37 2.89
C LEU A 167 -15.10 6.34 1.93
N ALA A 168 -13.78 6.47 2.04
CA ALA A 168 -12.98 7.30 1.14
C ALA A 168 -13.05 6.82 -0.32
N GLU A 169 -12.97 5.51 -0.55
CA GLU A 169 -13.12 4.97 -1.90
C GLU A 169 -14.54 5.18 -2.46
N THR A 170 -15.57 5.11 -1.61
CA THR A 170 -16.94 5.43 -1.99
C THR A 170 -17.07 6.88 -2.47
N GLU A 171 -16.42 7.83 -1.79
CA GLU A 171 -16.35 9.24 -2.22
C GLU A 171 -15.66 9.37 -3.58
N VAL A 172 -14.55 8.66 -3.80
CA VAL A 172 -13.84 8.69 -5.09
C VAL A 172 -14.66 8.03 -6.20
N ALA A 173 -15.26 6.87 -5.93
CA ALA A 173 -16.10 6.17 -6.90
C ALA A 173 -17.33 7.00 -7.31
N SER A 174 -17.85 7.84 -6.41
CA SER A 174 -18.97 8.75 -6.69
C SER A 174 -18.64 9.86 -7.68
N LEU A 175 -17.35 10.12 -7.95
CA LEU A 175 -16.92 11.10 -8.94
C LEU A 175 -17.31 10.67 -10.37
N GLY A 176 -17.39 9.37 -10.64
CA GLY A 176 -17.82 8.80 -11.90
C GLY A 176 -17.09 9.43 -13.09
N ALA A 177 -17.84 9.82 -14.11
CA ALA A 177 -17.30 10.48 -15.29
C ALA A 177 -16.87 11.95 -15.09
N ALA A 178 -17.11 12.54 -13.92
CA ALA A 178 -16.73 13.93 -13.64
C ALA A 178 -15.21 14.14 -13.54
N LEU A 179 -14.46 13.08 -13.22
CA LEU A 179 -12.99 13.08 -13.20
C LEU A 179 -12.42 11.82 -13.87
N PRO A 180 -11.33 11.95 -14.61
CA PRO A 180 -10.64 10.82 -15.25
C PRO A 180 -9.89 9.98 -14.21
N THR A 181 -10.60 9.17 -13.42
CA THR A 181 -10.10 8.52 -12.21
C THR A 181 -9.78 7.05 -12.42
N THR A 182 -8.66 6.60 -11.86
CA THR A 182 -8.34 5.16 -11.65
C THR A 182 -8.18 4.89 -10.16
N ILE A 183 -8.82 3.84 -9.68
CA ILE A 183 -8.69 3.38 -8.28
C ILE A 183 -7.76 2.18 -8.25
N HIS A 184 -6.72 2.25 -7.42
CA HIS A 184 -5.77 1.16 -7.20
C HIS A 184 -5.97 0.57 -5.82
N ARG A 185 -6.17 -0.74 -5.74
CA ARG A 185 -6.31 -1.47 -4.47
C ARG A 185 -5.13 -2.42 -4.26
N PRO A 186 -4.00 -1.94 -3.73
CA PRO A 186 -2.94 -2.85 -3.31
C PRO A 186 -3.43 -3.81 -2.22
N SER A 187 -2.91 -5.04 -2.24
CA SER A 187 -3.07 -5.96 -1.11
C SER A 187 -2.06 -5.64 -0.01
N VAL A 188 -1.56 -6.60 0.75
CA VAL A 188 -0.56 -6.34 1.79
C VAL A 188 0.77 -6.03 1.14
N VAL A 189 1.18 -4.77 1.19
CA VAL A 189 2.45 -4.33 0.60
C VAL A 189 3.57 -4.66 1.56
N CYS A 190 4.53 -5.45 1.10
CA CYS A 190 5.77 -5.75 1.82
C CYS A 190 6.96 -4.97 1.23
N GLY A 191 8.17 -5.32 1.61
CA GLY A 191 9.39 -4.69 1.13
C GLY A 191 9.62 -4.87 -0.36
N ASP A 192 10.68 -4.26 -0.83
CA ASP A 192 11.13 -4.33 -2.22
C ASP A 192 11.61 -5.75 -2.57
N SER A 193 11.21 -6.26 -3.73
CA SER A 193 11.50 -7.66 -4.11
C SER A 193 13.00 -7.92 -4.35
N VAL A 194 13.79 -6.89 -4.64
CA VAL A 194 15.22 -7.00 -4.91
C VAL A 194 16.07 -6.72 -3.67
N SER A 195 15.76 -5.64 -2.94
CA SER A 195 16.55 -5.21 -1.79
C SER A 195 16.00 -5.70 -0.43
N GLY A 196 14.75 -6.15 -0.39
CA GLY A 196 14.02 -6.47 0.84
C GLY A 196 13.60 -5.24 1.66
N GLU A 197 14.04 -4.05 1.28
CA GLU A 197 13.86 -2.81 2.05
C GLU A 197 12.39 -2.49 2.32
N THR A 198 12.07 -2.24 3.60
CA THR A 198 10.74 -1.80 4.04
C THR A 198 10.85 -0.64 5.01
N ALA A 199 9.80 0.17 5.08
CA ALA A 199 9.67 1.24 6.09
C ALA A 199 8.93 0.78 7.36
N LYS A 200 8.21 -0.34 7.31
CA LYS A 200 7.44 -0.86 8.45
C LYS A 200 7.57 -2.37 8.53
N PHE A 201 7.71 -2.88 9.75
CA PHE A 201 7.78 -4.30 10.06
C PHE A 201 6.41 -4.82 10.54
N ASP A 202 5.38 -4.69 9.70
CA ASP A 202 4.03 -5.20 9.94
C ASP A 202 3.65 -6.31 8.93
N GLY A 203 2.44 -6.82 8.98
CA GLY A 203 1.99 -7.90 8.07
C GLY A 203 2.86 -9.15 8.20
N VAL A 204 3.52 -9.55 7.11
CA VAL A 204 4.39 -10.75 7.06
C VAL A 204 5.58 -10.66 8.01
N TYR A 205 6.02 -9.46 8.35
CA TYR A 205 7.20 -9.27 9.22
C TYR A 205 6.96 -9.76 10.66
N TYR A 206 5.72 -9.76 11.14
CA TYR A 206 5.42 -10.38 12.43
C TYR A 206 5.75 -11.88 12.44
N LEU A 207 5.48 -12.57 11.33
CA LEU A 207 5.80 -13.99 11.20
C LEU A 207 7.31 -14.21 11.08
N ILE A 208 8.00 -13.34 10.33
CA ILE A 208 9.48 -13.36 10.20
C ILE A 208 10.11 -13.13 11.59
N GLN A 209 9.69 -12.11 12.32
CA GLN A 209 10.19 -11.82 13.67
C GLN A 209 9.93 -12.98 14.66
N TYR A 210 8.75 -13.61 14.57
CA TYR A 210 8.44 -14.82 15.36
C TYR A 210 9.44 -15.94 15.09
N LEU A 211 9.71 -16.24 13.82
CA LEU A 211 10.65 -17.27 13.41
C LEU A 211 12.09 -16.94 13.82
N LEU A 212 12.52 -15.69 13.68
CA LEU A 212 13.86 -15.23 14.04
C LEU A 212 14.15 -15.31 15.54
N LYS A 213 13.13 -15.23 16.41
CA LYS A 213 13.31 -15.35 17.88
C LYS A 213 13.91 -16.69 18.31
N SER A 214 13.55 -17.78 17.65
CA SER A 214 14.09 -19.13 17.92
C SER A 214 13.96 -20.00 16.67
N PRO A 215 14.86 -19.84 15.70
CA PRO A 215 14.75 -20.52 14.40
C PRO A 215 14.62 -22.04 14.51
N GLY A 216 15.42 -22.67 15.36
CA GLY A 216 15.42 -24.13 15.54
C GLY A 216 14.14 -24.68 16.20
N LEU A 217 13.43 -23.90 16.99
CA LEU A 217 12.21 -24.33 17.70
C LEU A 217 10.94 -23.91 16.95
N PHE A 218 10.85 -22.63 16.59
CA PHE A 218 9.62 -22.07 16.05
C PHE A 218 9.38 -22.48 14.60
N SER A 219 10.43 -22.72 13.81
CA SER A 219 10.29 -23.24 12.45
C SER A 219 9.70 -24.65 12.37
N ILE A 220 9.81 -25.45 13.43
CA ILE A 220 9.27 -26.81 13.45
C ILE A 220 7.74 -26.80 13.51
N LEU A 221 7.14 -25.81 14.19
CA LEU A 221 5.72 -25.72 14.48
C LEU A 221 5.01 -24.77 13.54
N ASN A 222 4.40 -25.28 12.47
CA ASN A 222 3.61 -24.48 11.56
C ASN A 222 2.29 -24.05 12.19
N ILE A 223 2.11 -22.74 12.34
CA ILE A 223 0.91 -22.10 12.88
C ILE A 223 -0.05 -21.61 11.78
N GLY A 224 0.29 -21.84 10.52
CA GLY A 224 -0.53 -21.44 9.38
C GLY A 224 -1.73 -22.33 9.10
N ASN A 225 -2.60 -21.84 8.24
CA ASN A 225 -3.82 -22.50 7.78
C ASN A 225 -3.73 -22.77 6.27
N ARG A 226 -4.15 -23.94 5.80
CA ARG A 226 -4.17 -24.30 4.36
C ARG A 226 -5.26 -23.57 3.58
N GLU A 227 -6.35 -23.24 4.24
CA GLU A 227 -7.54 -22.65 3.59
C GLU A 227 -7.48 -21.12 3.53
N VAL A 228 -6.63 -20.50 4.35
CA VAL A 228 -6.51 -19.04 4.45
C VAL A 228 -5.28 -18.58 3.69
N LYS A 229 -5.49 -17.69 2.74
CA LYS A 229 -4.42 -17.10 1.92
C LYS A 229 -4.08 -15.70 2.42
N LEU A 230 -2.78 -15.41 2.56
CA LEU A 230 -2.31 -14.05 2.80
C LEU A 230 -1.75 -13.50 1.49
N ASN A 231 -2.43 -12.49 0.96
CA ASN A 231 -2.02 -11.90 -0.30
C ASN A 231 -0.96 -10.82 -0.04
N LEU A 232 0.26 -11.09 -0.46
CA LEU A 232 1.43 -10.22 -0.32
C LEU A 232 1.87 -9.72 -1.68
N VAL A 233 2.22 -8.45 -1.76
CA VAL A 233 2.81 -7.86 -2.96
C VAL A 233 4.03 -7.02 -2.59
N PRO A 234 5.14 -7.08 -3.34
CA PRO A 234 6.28 -6.24 -3.06
C PRO A 234 6.01 -4.80 -3.53
N VAL A 235 6.63 -3.84 -2.85
CA VAL A 235 6.39 -2.41 -3.10
C VAL A 235 6.79 -1.97 -4.50
N ASP A 236 7.83 -2.55 -5.07
CA ASP A 236 8.28 -2.28 -6.44
C ASP A 236 7.23 -2.68 -7.48
N PHE A 237 6.54 -3.82 -7.33
CA PHE A 237 5.40 -4.18 -8.19
C PHE A 237 4.29 -3.13 -8.11
N VAL A 238 3.94 -2.66 -6.93
CA VAL A 238 2.90 -1.63 -6.75
C VAL A 238 3.35 -0.32 -7.42
N VAL A 239 4.58 0.10 -7.20
CA VAL A 239 5.14 1.34 -7.76
C VAL A 239 5.23 1.30 -9.28
N GLU A 240 5.74 0.18 -9.85
CA GLU A 240 5.80 0.00 -11.32
C GLU A 240 4.41 0.00 -11.94
N SER A 241 3.43 -0.64 -11.28
CA SER A 241 2.03 -0.63 -11.73
C SER A 241 1.44 0.78 -11.75
N LEU A 242 1.63 1.55 -10.68
CA LEU A 242 1.16 2.94 -10.61
C LEU A 242 1.83 3.82 -11.68
N ALA A 243 3.15 3.68 -11.86
CA ALA A 243 3.91 4.47 -12.83
C ALA A 243 3.52 4.15 -14.27
N ALA A 244 3.38 2.87 -14.61
CA ALA A 244 3.00 2.42 -15.94
C ALA A 244 1.58 2.87 -16.34
N LEU A 245 0.67 2.89 -15.37
CA LEU A 245 -0.72 3.29 -15.58
C LEU A 245 -0.94 4.80 -15.46
N ALA A 246 0.09 5.57 -15.09
CA ALA A 246 0.00 7.03 -14.88
C ALA A 246 -0.65 7.79 -16.03
N ARG A 247 -0.55 7.24 -17.26
CA ARG A 247 -1.04 7.86 -18.51
C ARG A 247 -1.84 6.93 -19.38
N ASP A 248 -2.08 5.73 -18.90
CA ASP A 248 -2.88 4.78 -19.70
C ASP A 248 -4.36 5.17 -19.60
N ALA A 249 -4.85 5.85 -20.64
CA ALA A 249 -6.24 6.28 -20.71
C ALA A 249 -7.23 5.10 -20.59
N ARG A 250 -6.78 3.85 -20.88
CA ARG A 250 -7.60 2.65 -20.73
C ARG A 250 -7.88 2.33 -19.26
N ALA A 251 -7.07 2.86 -18.32
CA ALA A 251 -7.25 2.69 -16.89
C ALA A 251 -8.31 3.64 -16.31
N ILE A 252 -8.69 4.70 -17.02
CA ILE A 252 -9.70 5.65 -16.57
C ILE A 252 -11.05 4.94 -16.36
N GLY A 253 -11.67 5.19 -15.23
CA GLY A 253 -12.93 4.57 -14.82
C GLY A 253 -12.78 3.14 -14.27
N LYS A 254 -11.56 2.62 -14.16
CA LYS A 254 -11.30 1.27 -13.62
C LYS A 254 -10.90 1.29 -12.15
N THR A 255 -11.27 0.21 -11.48
CA THR A 255 -10.71 -0.20 -10.19
C THR A 255 -9.83 -1.42 -10.43
N LEU A 256 -8.57 -1.36 -10.01
CA LEU A 256 -7.55 -2.36 -10.26
C LEU A 256 -7.01 -2.91 -8.95
N GLN A 257 -7.13 -4.22 -8.72
CA GLN A 257 -6.55 -4.88 -7.55
C GLN A 257 -5.10 -5.26 -7.83
N LEU A 258 -4.17 -4.52 -7.20
CA LEU A 258 -2.73 -4.80 -7.25
C LEU A 258 -2.42 -5.88 -6.20
N ALA A 259 -2.69 -7.12 -6.56
CA ALA A 259 -2.60 -8.28 -5.69
C ALA A 259 -1.92 -9.45 -6.41
N ASP A 260 -1.36 -10.38 -5.65
CA ASP A 260 -0.85 -11.63 -6.20
C ASP A 260 -2.03 -12.48 -6.72
N PRO A 261 -2.06 -12.87 -8.00
CA PRO A 261 -3.11 -13.71 -8.54
C PRO A 261 -3.11 -15.14 -7.96
N ASN A 262 -1.99 -15.59 -7.39
CA ASN A 262 -1.79 -16.93 -6.84
C ASN A 262 -1.19 -16.89 -5.42
N PRO A 263 -1.84 -16.22 -4.46
CA PRO A 263 -1.28 -16.03 -3.14
C PRO A 263 -1.13 -17.36 -2.39
N LEU A 264 -0.05 -17.48 -1.64
CA LEU A 264 0.20 -18.62 -0.77
C LEU A 264 -0.84 -18.69 0.37
N SER A 265 -1.18 -19.91 0.78
CA SER A 265 -1.83 -20.11 2.07
C SER A 265 -0.88 -19.67 3.20
N THR A 266 -1.44 -19.30 4.35
CA THR A 266 -0.60 -18.93 5.51
C THR A 266 0.29 -20.07 5.96
N ARG A 267 -0.10 -21.33 5.69
CA ARG A 267 0.73 -22.51 5.91
C ARG A 267 1.93 -22.56 4.96
N GLU A 268 1.70 -22.43 3.65
CA GLU A 268 2.76 -22.42 2.65
C GLU A 268 3.71 -21.25 2.87
N LEU A 269 3.17 -20.08 3.20
CA LEU A 269 3.94 -18.90 3.56
C LEU A 269 4.87 -19.16 4.75
N PHE A 270 4.34 -19.83 5.79
CA PHE A 270 5.14 -20.22 6.94
C PHE A 270 6.27 -21.18 6.54
N ASP A 271 5.99 -22.19 5.72
CA ASP A 271 7.00 -23.16 5.27
C ASP A 271 8.12 -22.47 4.46
N VAL A 272 7.78 -21.57 3.54
CA VAL A 272 8.77 -20.77 2.80
C VAL A 272 9.66 -19.95 3.75
N LEU A 273 9.06 -19.25 4.71
CA LEU A 273 9.83 -18.44 5.67
C LEU A 273 10.67 -19.31 6.62
N ALA A 274 10.15 -20.45 7.06
CA ALA A 274 10.90 -21.37 7.90
C ALA A 274 12.12 -21.95 7.17
N GLU A 275 11.97 -22.29 5.89
CA GLU A 275 13.06 -22.78 5.06
C GLU A 275 14.14 -21.71 4.87
N GLU A 276 13.76 -20.47 4.56
CA GLU A 276 14.68 -19.34 4.42
C GLU A 276 15.45 -19.00 5.71
N ILE A 277 14.80 -19.13 6.88
CA ILE A 277 15.39 -18.74 8.17
C ILE A 277 16.21 -19.87 8.81
N SER A 278 15.75 -21.14 8.70
CA SER A 278 16.34 -22.27 9.41
C SER A 278 16.93 -23.36 8.51
N GLY A 279 16.81 -23.22 7.19
CA GLY A 279 17.26 -24.21 6.23
C GLY A 279 16.38 -25.48 6.12
N HIS A 280 15.21 -25.45 6.76
CA HIS A 280 14.25 -26.57 6.69
C HIS A 280 12.81 -26.07 6.89
N GLY A 281 11.88 -26.70 6.18
CA GLY A 281 10.43 -26.46 6.36
C GLY A 281 9.92 -27.02 7.71
N SER A 282 8.66 -26.67 8.01
CA SER A 282 8.01 -27.12 9.24
C SER A 282 7.76 -28.64 9.22
N ARG A 283 7.76 -29.25 10.42
CA ARG A 283 7.52 -30.69 10.61
C ARG A 283 6.15 -31.00 11.22
N ILE A 284 5.63 -30.10 12.02
CA ILE A 284 4.39 -30.28 12.79
C ILE A 284 3.47 -29.11 12.46
N SER A 285 2.23 -29.38 12.09
CA SER A 285 1.21 -28.34 11.92
C SER A 285 0.25 -28.35 13.09
N LEU A 286 0.06 -27.21 13.71
CA LEU A 286 -0.92 -27.03 14.76
C LEU A 286 -2.32 -26.83 14.13
N PRO A 287 -3.37 -27.39 14.75
CA PRO A 287 -4.73 -27.13 14.31
C PRO A 287 -5.06 -25.61 14.35
N PRO A 288 -5.65 -25.02 13.29
CA PRO A 288 -5.94 -23.59 13.25
C PRO A 288 -6.77 -23.08 14.43
N ALA A 289 -7.69 -23.90 14.96
CA ALA A 289 -8.49 -23.56 16.13
C ALA A 289 -7.66 -23.37 17.39
N VAL A 290 -6.62 -24.20 17.58
CA VAL A 290 -5.69 -24.12 18.72
C VAL A 290 -4.83 -22.87 18.59
N VAL A 291 -4.29 -22.61 17.40
CA VAL A 291 -3.50 -21.41 17.11
C VAL A 291 -4.34 -20.14 17.33
N HIS A 292 -5.56 -20.10 16.82
CA HIS A 292 -6.45 -18.96 16.99
C HIS A 292 -6.81 -18.73 18.46
N ALA A 293 -7.10 -19.80 19.22
CA ALA A 293 -7.37 -19.70 20.66
C ALA A 293 -6.15 -19.15 21.42
N PHE A 294 -4.95 -19.63 21.11
CA PHE A 294 -3.70 -19.15 21.73
C PHE A 294 -3.43 -17.68 21.41
N LEU A 295 -3.55 -17.27 20.12
CA LEU A 295 -3.28 -15.90 19.70
C LEU A 295 -4.26 -14.86 20.28
N ARG A 296 -5.38 -15.28 20.84
CA ARG A 296 -6.32 -14.43 21.58
C ARG A 296 -5.96 -14.21 23.05
N LEU A 297 -5.05 -14.99 23.59
CA LEU A 297 -4.63 -14.84 24.99
C LEU A 297 -3.76 -13.57 25.16
N PRO A 298 -3.89 -12.85 26.29
CA PRO A 298 -3.07 -11.67 26.56
C PRO A 298 -1.56 -11.93 26.55
N ILE A 299 -1.14 -13.18 26.81
CA ILE A 299 0.26 -13.59 26.80
C ILE A 299 0.84 -13.81 25.38
N SER A 300 0.00 -13.88 24.35
CA SER A 300 0.48 -14.23 23.01
C SER A 300 1.35 -13.14 22.35
N PRO A 301 1.08 -11.81 22.44
CA PRO A 301 1.91 -10.82 21.80
C PRO A 301 3.36 -10.79 22.30
N PRO A 302 3.67 -10.89 23.61
CA PRO A 302 5.06 -11.01 24.09
C PRO A 302 5.82 -12.21 23.53
N ILE A 303 5.12 -13.33 23.32
CA ILE A 303 5.73 -14.56 22.80
C ILE A 303 5.91 -14.48 21.28
N THR A 304 4.84 -14.14 20.57
CA THR A 304 4.80 -14.21 19.10
C THR A 304 5.27 -12.93 18.41
N GLY A 305 5.23 -11.79 19.08
CA GLY A 305 5.40 -10.47 18.47
C GLY A 305 4.20 -10.00 17.67
N LEU A 306 3.11 -10.80 17.55
CA LEU A 306 1.93 -10.49 16.76
C LEU A 306 0.92 -9.67 17.58
N PRO A 307 0.66 -8.40 17.25
CA PRO A 307 -0.36 -7.60 17.92
C PRO A 307 -1.76 -8.20 17.73
N HIS A 308 -2.63 -8.11 18.73
CA HIS A 308 -4.01 -8.62 18.64
C HIS A 308 -4.79 -8.02 17.46
N ALA A 309 -4.54 -6.76 17.09
CA ALA A 309 -5.16 -6.10 15.94
C ALA A 309 -4.80 -6.76 14.60
N ALA A 310 -3.64 -7.42 14.50
CA ALA A 310 -3.18 -8.10 13.29
C ALA A 310 -3.65 -9.57 13.21
N VAL A 311 -3.97 -10.20 14.35
CA VAL A 311 -4.40 -11.62 14.41
C VAL A 311 -5.52 -11.95 13.41
N PRO A 312 -6.60 -11.17 13.26
CA PRO A 312 -7.69 -11.50 12.34
C PRO A 312 -7.22 -11.70 10.90
N TYR A 313 -6.19 -10.98 10.45
CA TYR A 313 -5.70 -11.03 9.07
C TYR A 313 -5.04 -12.34 8.67
N PHE A 314 -4.60 -13.14 9.64
CA PHE A 314 -4.10 -14.50 9.39
C PHE A 314 -5.21 -15.56 9.30
N PHE A 315 -6.47 -15.15 9.48
CA PHE A 315 -7.64 -16.04 9.45
C PHE A 315 -8.74 -15.57 8.48
N ILE A 316 -8.40 -14.63 7.58
CA ILE A 316 -9.36 -14.10 6.59
C ILE A 316 -9.43 -15.04 5.40
N ASP A 317 -10.61 -15.60 5.15
CA ASP A 317 -10.92 -16.31 3.91
C ASP A 317 -11.31 -15.28 2.82
N GLN A 318 -10.31 -14.64 2.23
CA GLN A 318 -10.48 -13.69 1.12
C GLN A 318 -9.43 -13.94 0.04
N THR A 319 -9.89 -13.91 -1.21
CA THR A 319 -9.02 -13.85 -2.40
C THR A 319 -9.45 -12.66 -3.25
N TYR A 320 -8.52 -12.11 -4.01
CA TYR A 320 -8.75 -10.90 -4.79
C TYR A 320 -8.71 -11.22 -6.29
N ASP A 321 -9.72 -10.78 -7.00
CA ASP A 321 -9.76 -10.86 -8.46
C ASP A 321 -8.81 -9.82 -9.06
N THR A 322 -7.86 -10.26 -9.86
CA THR A 322 -6.84 -9.39 -10.47
C THR A 322 -6.98 -9.35 -12.00
N THR A 323 -8.13 -9.75 -12.52
CA THR A 323 -8.32 -9.92 -13.97
C THR A 323 -8.08 -8.62 -14.72
N ALA A 324 -8.74 -7.52 -14.33
CA ALA A 324 -8.57 -6.23 -15.00
C ALA A 324 -7.17 -5.66 -14.80
N ALA A 325 -6.60 -5.76 -13.59
CA ALA A 325 -5.22 -5.33 -13.34
C ALA A 325 -4.22 -6.11 -14.20
N THR A 326 -4.36 -7.44 -14.28
CA THR A 326 -3.48 -8.30 -15.10
C THR A 326 -3.60 -7.99 -16.59
N GLU A 327 -4.82 -7.81 -17.10
CA GLU A 327 -5.04 -7.43 -18.50
C GLU A 327 -4.40 -6.09 -18.87
N MET A 328 -4.37 -5.16 -17.94
CA MET A 328 -3.75 -3.85 -18.14
C MET A 328 -2.22 -3.90 -18.05
N LEU A 329 -1.67 -4.64 -17.08
CA LEU A 329 -0.25 -4.61 -16.74
C LEU A 329 0.59 -5.59 -17.57
N ARG A 330 0.06 -6.78 -17.91
CA ARG A 330 0.81 -7.81 -18.65
C ARG A 330 1.32 -7.33 -20.01
N PRO A 331 0.56 -6.57 -20.83
CA PRO A 331 1.07 -6.02 -22.09
C PRO A 331 2.23 -5.03 -21.89
N LEU A 332 2.37 -4.46 -20.67
CA LEU A 332 3.44 -3.54 -20.29
C LEU A 332 4.66 -4.28 -19.67
N GLY A 333 4.64 -5.62 -19.66
CA GLY A 333 5.69 -6.45 -19.07
C GLY A 333 5.68 -6.49 -17.54
N ILE A 334 4.60 -6.05 -16.90
CA ILE A 334 4.49 -5.98 -15.44
C ILE A 334 3.63 -7.14 -14.94
N SER A 335 4.17 -7.91 -14.01
CA SER A 335 3.47 -8.99 -13.30
C SER A 335 3.89 -9.03 -11.84
N CYS A 336 2.99 -9.42 -10.96
CA CYS A 336 3.31 -9.63 -9.56
C CYS A 336 4.24 -10.85 -9.43
N PRO A 337 5.45 -10.71 -8.84
CA PRO A 337 6.32 -11.85 -8.61
C PRO A 337 5.72 -12.74 -7.50
N ALA A 338 5.88 -14.05 -7.62
CA ALA A 338 5.46 -14.99 -6.59
C ALA A 338 6.32 -14.82 -5.33
N PHE A 339 5.72 -14.84 -4.14
CA PHE A 339 6.42 -14.58 -2.88
C PHE A 339 7.71 -15.41 -2.69
N PRO A 340 7.77 -16.71 -3.01
CA PRO A 340 9.00 -17.48 -2.85
C PRO A 340 10.20 -16.95 -3.64
N SER A 341 9.96 -16.24 -4.77
CA SER A 341 11.04 -15.72 -5.59
C SER A 341 11.80 -14.54 -4.96
N TYR A 342 11.24 -13.90 -3.93
CA TYR A 342 11.85 -12.76 -3.24
C TYR A 342 11.85 -12.88 -1.70
N ALA A 343 11.36 -14.00 -1.16
CA ALA A 343 11.30 -14.24 0.28
C ALA A 343 12.67 -14.10 0.94
N HIS A 344 13.74 -14.59 0.27
CA HIS A 344 15.11 -14.47 0.76
C HIS A 344 15.50 -13.01 1.05
N ASN A 345 15.22 -12.09 0.13
CA ASN A 345 15.58 -10.68 0.28
C ASN A 345 14.80 -10.02 1.44
N ILE A 346 13.51 -10.35 1.56
CA ILE A 346 12.64 -9.85 2.65
C ILE A 346 13.16 -10.33 4.01
N VAL A 347 13.49 -11.63 4.11
CA VAL A 347 14.02 -12.23 5.34
C VAL A 347 15.39 -11.66 5.69
N ALA A 348 16.31 -11.58 4.72
CA ALA A 348 17.66 -11.04 4.92
C ALA A 348 17.63 -9.59 5.42
N TYR A 349 16.79 -8.76 4.80
CA TYR A 349 16.62 -7.37 5.25
C TYR A 349 16.02 -7.31 6.67
N ALA A 350 14.98 -8.09 6.96
CA ALA A 350 14.38 -8.12 8.30
C ALA A 350 15.39 -8.60 9.35
N ALA A 351 16.15 -9.65 9.07
CA ALA A 351 17.17 -10.18 9.98
C ALA A 351 18.28 -9.17 10.28
N SER A 352 18.66 -8.33 9.30
CA SER A 352 19.68 -7.29 9.50
C SER A 352 19.21 -6.12 10.38
N ARG A 353 17.93 -6.09 10.78
CA ARG A 353 17.30 -5.03 11.60
C ARG A 353 16.75 -5.54 12.92
N VAL A 354 16.86 -6.84 13.20
CA VAL A 354 16.58 -7.41 14.50
C VAL A 354 17.87 -7.37 15.30
N ASP A 355 17.96 -6.42 16.25
CA ASP A 355 19.00 -6.34 17.29
C ASP A 355 18.66 -7.27 18.44
#